data_7e60d30b9e946b82f6ff9c5e944b8caa
#
_entry.id   7e60d30b9e946b82f6ff9c5e944b8caa
#
_cell.length_a   1.000
_cell.length_b   1.000
_cell.length_c   1.000
_cell.angle_alpha   90.00
_cell.angle_beta   90.00
_cell.angle_gamma   90.00
#
_symmetry.space_group_name_H-M   'P 1'
#
loop_
_entity.id
_entity.type
_entity.pdbx_description
1 polymer ?
#
loop_
_entity_poly.entity_id
_entity_poly.type
_entity_poly.pdbx_seq_one_letter_code
_entity_poly.pdbx_strand_id
1 'polypeptide(L)'
;MMEISGKKVGRGWRSFDLDYLNKEEWEHSVIYLDFPHVDGIRVYEPVEGEDLHREIPPSRNILKTYYQLSHDFDSSRSIFIYIEDPEAGMEINFSDYDDFFRVQNLEIIFIAVVLGFVLAFALINLVIYASTGDSIYVWHAIYVSVMMTTLYCYSGMRFFLTGVNINSMLMQFMMLLTALLSLNFTYRYLTFGQKSIIMEKVYTFIAFFFVIFSIVMFVSMDREVSAAFEMYLMLAYLLIIVSAVVFYYKYDHISIYYLAGTLLLEFGSIINSASGIGWIDRTIIIRVFFYLSIGLEGLLFTMGIIE
;
A
#
# COMPACT_ATOMS: atom_id res chain seq x y z
N MET A 1 -0.46 -19.49 9.32
CA MET A 1 0.17 -18.18 9.60
C MET A 1 0.02 -17.93 11.08
N MET A 2 1.11 -17.83 11.81
CA MET A 2 1.08 -17.64 13.26
C MET A 2 1.59 -16.23 13.54
N GLU A 3 0.75 -15.42 14.14
CA GLU A 3 1.10 -14.06 14.58
C GLU A 3 1.77 -14.16 15.94
N ILE A 4 2.99 -13.68 16.07
CA ILE A 4 3.74 -13.74 17.32
C ILE A 4 4.02 -12.33 17.81
N SER A 5 3.45 -12.00 18.95
CA SER A 5 3.71 -10.74 19.64
C SER A 5 5.08 -10.77 20.31
N GLY A 6 6.07 -10.09 19.72
CA GLY A 6 7.41 -9.97 20.30
C GLY A 6 7.45 -9.03 21.50
N LYS A 7 8.20 -9.42 22.54
CA LYS A 7 8.46 -8.57 23.71
C LYS A 7 9.51 -7.50 23.35
N LYS A 8 9.20 -6.23 23.61
CA LYS A 8 10.14 -5.13 23.40
C LYS A 8 11.26 -5.20 24.47
N VAL A 9 12.50 -5.40 24.03
CA VAL A 9 13.68 -5.54 24.90
C VAL A 9 14.47 -4.22 25.02
N GLY A 10 14.36 -3.32 24.04
CA GLY A 10 15.04 -2.04 24.00
C GLY A 10 14.66 -1.23 22.79
N ARG A 11 15.32 -0.09 22.56
CA ARG A 11 15.07 0.73 21.36
C ARG A 11 15.47 -0.07 20.11
N GLY A 12 14.51 -0.39 19.27
CA GLY A 12 14.73 -1.16 18.04
C GLY A 12 14.81 -2.67 18.23
N TRP A 13 14.91 -3.20 19.44
CA TRP A 13 15.04 -4.63 19.71
C TRP A 13 13.73 -5.29 20.09
N ARG A 14 13.45 -6.46 19.53
CA ARG A 14 12.37 -7.35 19.90
C ARG A 14 12.89 -8.76 20.12
N SER A 15 12.39 -9.45 21.12
CA SER A 15 12.66 -10.88 21.36
C SER A 15 11.40 -11.69 21.10
N PHE A 16 11.60 -12.89 20.55
CA PHE A 16 10.54 -13.84 20.23
C PHE A 16 10.94 -15.20 20.78
N ASP A 17 10.08 -15.77 21.61
CA ASP A 17 10.24 -17.11 22.15
C ASP A 17 9.52 -18.09 21.22
N LEU A 18 10.23 -19.10 20.74
CA LEU A 18 9.72 -20.11 19.82
C LEU A 18 9.57 -21.50 20.46
N ASP A 19 9.48 -21.55 21.78
CA ASP A 19 9.38 -22.80 22.57
C ASP A 19 8.22 -23.71 22.17
N TYR A 20 7.25 -23.18 21.41
CA TYR A 20 6.08 -23.92 20.91
C TYR A 20 6.31 -24.58 19.55
N LEU A 21 7.42 -24.31 18.85
CA LEU A 21 7.75 -24.95 17.59
C LEU A 21 8.53 -26.25 17.84
N ASN A 22 8.06 -27.35 17.24
CA ASN A 22 8.81 -28.61 17.24
C ASN A 22 10.02 -28.51 16.30
N LYS A 23 11.07 -29.32 16.54
CA LYS A 23 12.31 -29.30 15.75
C LYS A 23 12.08 -29.51 14.24
N GLU A 24 11.11 -30.32 13.86
CA GLU A 24 10.75 -30.56 12.46
C GLU A 24 10.03 -29.39 11.79
N GLU A 25 9.33 -28.56 12.61
CA GLU A 25 8.57 -27.41 12.09
C GLU A 25 9.46 -26.20 11.81
N TRP A 26 10.53 -25.96 12.57
CA TRP A 26 11.35 -24.78 12.35
C TRP A 26 12.41 -24.97 11.25
N GLU A 27 12.87 -26.20 10.94
CA GLU A 27 13.80 -26.46 9.84
C GLU A 27 13.27 -25.99 8.48
N HIS A 28 11.95 -25.90 8.34
CA HIS A 28 11.26 -25.41 7.15
C HIS A 28 10.58 -24.06 7.36
N SER A 29 10.86 -23.37 8.46
CA SER A 29 10.22 -22.10 8.78
C SER A 29 11.01 -20.89 8.31
N VAL A 30 10.31 -19.87 7.90
CA VAL A 30 10.85 -18.56 7.54
C VAL A 30 10.24 -17.46 8.40
N ILE A 31 11.07 -16.52 8.79
CA ILE A 31 10.66 -15.25 9.39
C ILE A 31 10.58 -14.24 8.27
N TYR A 32 9.46 -13.57 8.12
CA TYR A 32 9.34 -12.50 7.13
C TYR A 32 8.59 -11.29 7.70
N LEU A 33 8.90 -10.15 7.11
CA LEU A 33 8.23 -8.90 7.43
C LEU A 33 7.26 -8.55 6.31
N ASP A 34 6.08 -8.12 6.69
CA ASP A 34 5.02 -7.78 5.76
C ASP A 34 5.20 -6.39 5.13
N PHE A 35 6.44 -5.86 5.18
CA PHE A 35 6.82 -4.56 4.63
C PHE A 35 8.00 -4.70 3.65
N PRO A 36 7.80 -4.45 2.34
CA PRO A 36 8.85 -4.66 1.35
C PRO A 36 9.98 -3.62 1.38
N HIS A 37 9.86 -2.56 2.20
CA HIS A 37 10.72 -1.37 2.10
C HIS A 37 11.56 -1.06 3.34
N VAL A 38 11.64 -1.97 4.32
CA VAL A 38 12.40 -1.71 5.54
C VAL A 38 13.85 -2.14 5.33
N ASP A 39 14.74 -1.17 5.25
CA ASP A 39 16.17 -1.36 5.38
C ASP A 39 16.58 -1.33 6.87
N GLY A 40 17.69 -1.96 7.23
CA GLY A 40 18.21 -1.93 8.61
C GLY A 40 17.58 -2.96 9.56
N ILE A 41 16.99 -4.05 9.04
CA ILE A 41 16.55 -5.17 9.86
C ILE A 41 17.67 -6.20 9.95
N ARG A 42 17.93 -6.65 11.18
CA ARG A 42 18.86 -7.74 11.49
C ARG A 42 18.17 -8.76 12.37
N VAL A 43 18.27 -10.01 12.00
CA VAL A 43 17.71 -11.14 12.74
C VAL A 43 18.87 -11.96 13.31
N TYR A 44 18.80 -12.27 14.59
CA TYR A 44 19.82 -13.01 15.31
C TYR A 44 19.20 -14.28 15.89
N GLU A 45 19.71 -15.43 15.47
CA GLU A 45 19.28 -16.74 15.98
C GLU A 45 20.27 -17.29 17.01
N PRO A 46 19.77 -17.95 18.06
CA PRO A 46 20.62 -18.72 18.96
C PRO A 46 21.09 -19.99 18.29
N VAL A 47 22.35 -20.35 18.50
CA VAL A 47 22.96 -21.56 17.94
C VAL A 47 23.08 -22.62 19.03
N GLU A 48 22.76 -23.87 18.72
CA GLU A 48 22.85 -24.99 19.66
C GLU A 48 24.28 -25.18 20.15
N GLY A 49 24.50 -25.16 21.47
CA GLY A 49 25.81 -25.33 22.09
C GLY A 49 26.68 -24.06 22.15
N GLU A 50 26.20 -22.91 21.67
CA GLU A 50 26.90 -21.63 21.75
C GLU A 50 26.16 -20.64 22.67
N ASP A 51 26.93 -19.81 23.40
CA ASP A 51 26.34 -18.72 24.21
C ASP A 51 25.99 -17.46 23.41
N LEU A 52 26.39 -17.42 22.13
CA LEU A 52 26.24 -16.29 21.24
C LEU A 52 25.08 -16.49 20.27
N HIS A 53 24.51 -15.36 19.82
CA HIS A 53 23.54 -15.35 18.72
C HIS A 53 24.25 -15.05 17.40
N ARG A 54 23.87 -15.76 16.35
CA ARG A 54 24.37 -15.57 15.01
C ARG A 54 23.41 -14.70 14.19
N GLU A 55 23.92 -13.74 13.46
CA GLU A 55 23.13 -12.96 12.51
C GLU A 55 22.75 -13.81 11.29
N ILE A 56 21.47 -13.88 10.99
CA ILE A 56 20.95 -14.56 9.81
C ILE A 56 21.00 -13.59 8.63
N PRO A 57 21.66 -13.96 7.51
CA PRO A 57 21.65 -13.11 6.33
C PRO A 57 20.24 -13.03 5.74
N PRO A 58 19.80 -11.83 5.34
CA PRO A 58 18.49 -11.68 4.69
C PRO A 58 18.49 -12.38 3.34
N SER A 59 17.47 -13.16 3.11
CA SER A 59 17.12 -13.67 1.79
C SER A 59 15.98 -12.85 1.23
N ARG A 60 16.01 -12.54 -0.07
CA ARG A 60 14.96 -11.72 -0.69
C ARG A 60 14.20 -12.54 -1.73
N ASN A 61 12.90 -12.59 -1.57
CA ASN A 61 11.98 -13.00 -2.61
C ASN A 61 11.41 -11.75 -3.31
N ILE A 62 10.62 -11.98 -4.35
CA ILE A 62 10.06 -10.96 -5.25
C ILE A 62 9.39 -9.80 -4.50
N LEU A 63 8.60 -10.09 -3.45
CA LEU A 63 7.82 -9.08 -2.74
C LEU A 63 8.31 -8.80 -1.31
N LYS A 64 9.02 -9.73 -0.66
CA LYS A 64 9.34 -9.63 0.77
C LYS A 64 10.75 -10.09 1.07
N THR A 65 11.36 -9.47 2.07
CA THR A 65 12.56 -9.97 2.71
C THR A 65 12.18 -11.05 3.70
N TYR A 66 12.88 -12.17 3.68
CA TYR A 66 12.70 -13.26 4.62
C TYR A 66 14.03 -13.75 5.17
N TYR A 67 13.98 -14.41 6.31
CA TYR A 67 15.11 -14.98 7.02
C TYR A 67 14.82 -16.45 7.27
N GLN A 68 15.66 -17.34 6.78
CA GLN A 68 15.52 -18.77 7.00
C GLN A 68 16.33 -19.16 8.22
N LEU A 69 15.69 -19.86 9.17
CA LEU A 69 16.37 -20.37 10.35
C LEU A 69 17.35 -21.49 9.94
N SER A 70 18.45 -21.59 10.66
CA SER A 70 19.47 -22.60 10.38
C SER A 70 19.14 -23.96 10.99
N HIS A 71 19.79 -25.01 10.50
CA HIS A 71 19.62 -26.36 11.05
C HIS A 71 20.12 -26.53 12.50
N ASP A 72 21.03 -25.66 12.95
CA ASP A 72 21.62 -25.63 14.28
C ASP A 72 20.95 -24.59 15.20
N PHE A 73 19.72 -24.19 14.88
CA PHE A 73 18.93 -23.27 15.68
C PHE A 73 18.51 -23.90 17.02
N ASP A 74 18.71 -23.17 18.12
CA ASP A 74 18.30 -23.59 19.47
C ASP A 74 16.91 -23.02 19.81
N SER A 75 15.88 -23.87 19.66
CA SER A 75 14.49 -23.48 19.91
C SER A 75 14.16 -23.18 21.38
N SER A 76 15.04 -23.56 22.31
CA SER A 76 14.86 -23.26 23.74
C SER A 76 15.19 -21.81 24.11
N ARG A 77 15.73 -21.04 23.18
CA ARG A 77 16.18 -19.66 23.38
C ARG A 77 15.47 -18.70 22.41
N SER A 78 15.37 -17.44 22.82
CA SER A 78 14.68 -16.41 22.04
C SER A 78 15.47 -15.99 20.79
N ILE A 79 14.75 -15.71 19.70
CA ILE A 79 15.29 -14.96 18.56
C ILE A 79 15.25 -13.47 18.87
N PHE A 80 16.30 -12.75 18.47
CA PHE A 80 16.35 -11.30 18.58
C PHE A 80 16.26 -10.65 17.20
N ILE A 81 15.37 -9.68 17.06
CA ILE A 81 15.22 -8.88 15.85
C ILE A 81 15.53 -7.43 16.18
N TYR A 82 16.50 -6.90 15.49
CA TYR A 82 16.82 -5.47 15.53
C TYR A 82 16.19 -4.77 14.33
N ILE A 83 15.47 -3.69 14.59
CA ILE A 83 14.83 -2.86 13.57
C ILE A 83 15.32 -1.43 13.80
N GLU A 84 16.05 -0.88 12.83
CA GLU A 84 16.68 0.43 12.93
C GLU A 84 15.61 1.53 13.02
N ASP A 85 14.58 1.43 12.23
CA ASP A 85 13.45 2.37 12.22
C ASP A 85 12.11 1.61 12.24
N PRO A 86 11.58 1.26 13.43
CA PRO A 86 10.36 0.49 13.54
C PRO A 86 9.15 1.34 13.16
N GLU A 87 8.67 1.20 11.94
CA GLU A 87 7.41 1.80 11.49
C GLU A 87 6.21 1.22 12.27
N ALA A 88 5.17 2.04 12.46
CA ALA A 88 3.94 1.56 13.04
C ALA A 88 3.28 0.53 12.13
N GLY A 89 2.75 -0.55 12.71
CA GLY A 89 2.04 -1.59 11.95
C GLY A 89 2.95 -2.61 11.27
N MET A 90 4.26 -2.62 11.60
CA MET A 90 5.15 -3.67 11.12
C MET A 90 4.87 -4.99 11.84
N GLU A 91 4.42 -5.98 11.10
CA GLU A 91 4.18 -7.33 11.58
C GLU A 91 5.36 -8.23 11.20
N ILE A 92 5.81 -8.99 12.19
CA ILE A 92 6.79 -10.06 12.01
C ILE A 92 6.00 -11.36 11.96
N ASN A 93 6.12 -12.05 10.86
CA ASN A 93 5.36 -13.26 10.61
C ASN A 93 6.29 -14.47 10.52
N PHE A 94 5.77 -15.62 10.96
CA PHE A 94 6.39 -16.92 10.78
C PHE A 94 5.51 -17.76 9.87
N SER A 95 6.13 -18.49 8.96
CA SER A 95 5.42 -19.39 8.05
C SER A 95 6.31 -20.55 7.67
N ASP A 96 5.70 -21.67 7.31
CA ASP A 96 6.39 -22.70 6.56
C ASP A 96 6.92 -22.13 5.23
N TYR A 97 8.08 -22.62 4.79
CA TYR A 97 8.75 -22.12 3.58
C TYR A 97 7.88 -22.29 2.32
N ASP A 98 7.27 -23.47 2.15
CA ASP A 98 6.46 -23.76 0.98
C ASP A 98 5.17 -22.95 0.98
N ASP A 99 4.52 -22.81 2.13
CA ASP A 99 3.33 -21.97 2.29
C ASP A 99 3.64 -20.48 2.06
N PHE A 100 4.77 -19.98 2.56
CA PHE A 100 5.24 -18.62 2.31
C PHE A 100 5.37 -18.36 0.80
N PHE A 101 6.10 -19.24 0.07
CA PHE A 101 6.30 -19.07 -1.36
C PHE A 101 5.02 -19.23 -2.18
N ARG A 102 4.14 -20.15 -1.78
CA ARG A 102 2.84 -20.31 -2.44
C ARG A 102 1.99 -19.06 -2.34
N VAL A 103 1.88 -18.46 -1.14
CA VAL A 103 1.11 -17.24 -0.92
C VAL A 103 1.74 -16.06 -1.67
N GLN A 104 3.08 -15.93 -1.65
CA GLN A 104 3.79 -14.90 -2.39
C GLN A 104 3.55 -14.98 -3.90
N ASN A 105 3.64 -16.18 -4.48
CA ASN A 105 3.41 -16.38 -5.91
C ASN A 105 1.98 -16.02 -6.32
N LEU A 106 0.97 -16.36 -5.49
CA LEU A 106 -0.41 -15.97 -5.73
C LEU A 106 -0.59 -14.45 -5.66
N GLU A 107 0.04 -13.81 -4.69
CA GLU A 107 0.00 -12.34 -4.55
C GLU A 107 0.64 -11.66 -5.77
N ILE A 108 1.77 -12.16 -6.27
CA ILE A 108 2.44 -11.64 -7.49
C ILE A 108 1.54 -11.76 -8.71
N ILE A 109 0.97 -12.94 -8.93
CA ILE A 109 0.07 -13.17 -10.08
C ILE A 109 -1.12 -12.22 -10.00
N PHE A 110 -1.71 -12.10 -8.81
CA PHE A 110 -2.86 -11.22 -8.59
C PHE A 110 -2.52 -9.74 -8.88
N ILE A 111 -1.41 -9.24 -8.36
CA ILE A 111 -0.94 -7.86 -8.62
C ILE A 111 -0.66 -7.67 -10.10
N ALA A 112 0.01 -8.62 -10.76
CA ALA A 112 0.30 -8.54 -12.20
C ALA A 112 -0.98 -8.46 -13.04
N VAL A 113 -2.02 -9.23 -12.68
CA VAL A 113 -3.33 -9.17 -13.33
C VAL A 113 -3.99 -7.81 -13.13
N VAL A 114 -3.99 -7.28 -11.89
CA VAL A 114 -4.55 -5.95 -11.60
C VAL A 114 -3.81 -4.87 -12.39
N LEU A 115 -2.48 -4.88 -12.39
CA LEU A 115 -1.67 -3.93 -13.16
C LEU A 115 -1.97 -4.01 -14.66
N GLY A 116 -2.15 -5.23 -15.19
CA GLY A 116 -2.56 -5.43 -16.59
C GLY A 116 -3.92 -4.81 -16.91
N PHE A 117 -4.91 -4.98 -16.05
CA PHE A 117 -6.23 -4.35 -16.20
C PHE A 117 -6.13 -2.82 -16.15
N VAL A 118 -5.42 -2.27 -15.15
CA VAL A 118 -5.26 -0.82 -14.99
C VAL A 118 -4.56 -0.21 -16.21
N LEU A 119 -3.54 -0.88 -16.77
CA LEU A 119 -2.88 -0.47 -18.00
C LEU A 119 -3.85 -0.49 -19.19
N ALA A 120 -4.64 -1.55 -19.33
CA ALA A 120 -5.63 -1.66 -20.40
C ALA A 120 -6.64 -0.50 -20.35
N PHE A 121 -7.14 -0.14 -19.16
CA PHE A 121 -8.05 1.00 -19.00
C PHE A 121 -7.38 2.34 -19.33
N ALA A 122 -6.12 2.55 -18.94
CA ALA A 122 -5.38 3.75 -19.35
C ALA A 122 -5.30 3.86 -20.88
N LEU A 123 -4.97 2.77 -21.57
CA LEU A 123 -4.90 2.73 -23.04
C LEU A 123 -6.28 2.95 -23.71
N ILE A 124 -7.33 2.30 -23.18
CA ILE A 124 -8.70 2.50 -23.68
C ILE A 124 -9.10 3.97 -23.58
N ASN A 125 -8.87 4.62 -22.45
CA ASN A 125 -9.17 6.04 -22.28
C ASN A 125 -8.39 6.94 -23.24
N LEU A 126 -7.12 6.63 -23.54
CA LEU A 126 -6.34 7.36 -24.54
C LEU A 126 -6.91 7.18 -25.97
N VAL A 127 -7.36 5.98 -26.32
CA VAL A 127 -8.01 5.71 -27.62
C VAL A 127 -9.33 6.49 -27.73
N ILE A 128 -10.14 6.48 -26.67
CA ILE A 128 -11.40 7.24 -26.65
C ILE A 128 -11.12 8.75 -26.74
N TYR A 129 -10.12 9.26 -26.01
CA TYR A 129 -9.68 10.66 -26.16
C TYR A 129 -9.29 10.99 -27.59
N ALA A 130 -8.49 10.15 -28.23
CA ALA A 130 -8.06 10.37 -29.62
C ALA A 130 -9.25 10.41 -30.59
N SER A 131 -10.36 9.73 -30.30
CA SER A 131 -11.56 9.70 -31.14
C SER A 131 -12.57 10.82 -30.84
N THR A 132 -12.70 11.22 -29.56
CA THR A 132 -13.72 12.18 -29.10
C THR A 132 -13.18 13.60 -28.90
N GLY A 133 -11.87 13.74 -28.61
CA GLY A 133 -11.24 15.00 -28.21
C GLY A 133 -11.60 15.47 -26.79
N ASP A 134 -12.39 14.70 -26.03
CA ASP A 134 -12.79 15.11 -24.69
C ASP A 134 -11.67 14.89 -23.67
N SER A 135 -11.22 15.99 -23.06
CA SER A 135 -10.08 16.03 -22.14
C SER A 135 -10.30 15.19 -20.85
N ILE A 136 -11.55 14.81 -20.52
CA ILE A 136 -11.80 14.01 -19.32
C ILE A 136 -11.12 12.63 -19.42
N TYR A 137 -11.09 12.03 -20.62
CA TYR A 137 -10.46 10.75 -20.85
C TYR A 137 -8.93 10.80 -20.68
N VAL A 138 -8.28 11.88 -21.10
CA VAL A 138 -6.83 12.02 -20.93
C VAL A 138 -6.48 12.24 -19.45
N TRP A 139 -7.30 13.00 -18.72
CA TRP A 139 -7.10 13.17 -17.27
C TRP A 139 -7.30 11.87 -16.51
N HIS A 140 -8.30 11.07 -16.88
CA HIS A 140 -8.48 9.74 -16.32
C HIS A 140 -7.30 8.82 -16.65
N ALA A 141 -6.83 8.79 -17.90
CA ALA A 141 -5.67 7.99 -18.29
C ALA A 141 -4.40 8.38 -17.52
N ILE A 142 -4.14 9.68 -17.29
CA ILE A 142 -3.01 10.16 -16.49
C ILE A 142 -3.15 9.69 -15.03
N TYR A 143 -4.31 9.89 -14.42
CA TYR A 143 -4.59 9.46 -13.06
C TYR A 143 -4.36 7.96 -12.88
N VAL A 144 -4.97 7.14 -13.73
CA VAL A 144 -4.87 5.68 -13.71
C VAL A 144 -3.42 5.21 -13.94
N SER A 145 -2.67 5.88 -14.82
CA SER A 145 -1.25 5.55 -15.07
C SER A 145 -0.36 5.84 -13.86
N VAL A 146 -0.59 6.95 -13.16
CA VAL A 146 0.15 7.27 -11.93
C VAL A 146 -0.25 6.33 -10.80
N MET A 147 -1.53 6.01 -10.66
CA MET A 147 -2.02 5.02 -9.70
C MET A 147 -1.39 3.64 -9.95
N MET A 148 -1.31 3.19 -11.21
CA MET A 148 -0.61 1.97 -11.60
C MET A 148 0.86 1.99 -11.17
N THR A 149 1.56 3.10 -11.41
CA THR A 149 2.97 3.25 -11.00
C THR A 149 3.11 3.23 -9.49
N THR A 150 2.20 3.88 -8.77
CA THR A 150 2.15 3.84 -7.30
C THR A 150 1.93 2.43 -6.79
N LEU A 151 0.96 1.71 -7.35
CA LEU A 151 0.69 0.31 -6.99
C LEU A 151 1.89 -0.60 -7.28
N TYR A 152 2.51 -0.45 -8.45
CA TYR A 152 3.72 -1.19 -8.83
C TYR A 152 4.87 -0.95 -7.85
N CYS A 153 5.04 0.29 -7.40
CA CYS A 153 6.03 0.66 -6.41
C CYS A 153 5.67 0.11 -5.01
N TYR A 154 4.42 0.27 -4.60
CA TYR A 154 3.91 -0.13 -3.29
C TYR A 154 3.90 -1.64 -3.07
N SER A 155 3.61 -2.41 -4.11
CA SER A 155 3.57 -3.87 -4.04
C SER A 155 4.94 -4.55 -3.94
N GLY A 156 6.05 -3.82 -4.10
CA GLY A 156 7.39 -4.40 -4.15
C GLY A 156 7.76 -5.01 -5.51
N MET A 157 6.85 -5.08 -6.48
CA MET A 157 7.09 -5.62 -7.84
C MET A 157 8.25 -4.91 -8.55
N ARG A 158 8.50 -3.65 -8.23
CA ARG A 158 9.64 -2.91 -8.78
C ARG A 158 10.97 -3.54 -8.40
N PHE A 159 11.14 -3.99 -7.16
CA PHE A 159 12.38 -4.64 -6.74
C PHE A 159 12.66 -5.89 -7.58
N PHE A 160 11.61 -6.64 -7.89
CA PHE A 160 11.72 -7.83 -8.74
C PHE A 160 12.25 -7.51 -10.14
N LEU A 161 11.78 -6.43 -10.77
CA LEU A 161 12.18 -6.09 -12.15
C LEU A 161 13.47 -5.29 -12.24
N THR A 162 13.79 -4.46 -11.25
CA THR A 162 14.90 -3.52 -11.31
C THR A 162 16.01 -3.77 -10.29
N GLY A 163 15.77 -4.61 -9.28
CA GLY A 163 16.69 -4.84 -8.16
C GLY A 163 16.90 -3.62 -7.23
N VAL A 164 16.16 -2.52 -7.45
CA VAL A 164 16.34 -1.26 -6.72
C VAL A 164 15.23 -1.05 -5.71
N ASN A 165 15.57 -0.87 -4.45
CA ASN A 165 14.63 -0.44 -3.42
C ASN A 165 14.15 0.99 -3.70
N ILE A 166 12.88 1.27 -3.35
CA ILE A 166 12.36 2.64 -3.35
C ILE A 166 12.54 3.18 -1.95
N ASN A 167 13.07 4.39 -1.87
CA ASN A 167 13.05 5.17 -0.65
C ASN A 167 11.57 5.42 -0.24
N SER A 168 11.26 5.29 1.04
CA SER A 168 9.94 5.56 1.62
C SER A 168 9.41 6.94 1.22
N MET A 169 10.26 7.93 1.12
CA MET A 169 9.95 9.28 0.66
C MET A 169 9.40 9.31 -0.77
N LEU A 170 10.02 8.60 -1.71
CA LEU A 170 9.50 8.51 -3.09
C LEU A 170 8.15 7.82 -3.12
N MET A 171 7.96 6.81 -2.29
CA MET A 171 6.70 6.11 -2.16
C MET A 171 5.57 7.04 -1.69
N GLN A 172 5.80 7.79 -0.62
CA GLN A 172 4.83 8.76 -0.09
C GLN A 172 4.55 9.86 -1.11
N PHE A 173 5.57 10.33 -1.85
CA PHE A 173 5.38 11.27 -2.94
C PHE A 173 4.48 10.73 -4.06
N MET A 174 4.63 9.46 -4.42
CA MET A 174 3.77 8.81 -5.42
C MET A 174 2.32 8.67 -4.92
N MET A 175 2.11 8.33 -3.64
CA MET A 175 0.78 8.30 -3.03
C MET A 175 0.12 9.69 -3.04
N LEU A 176 0.88 10.72 -2.67
CA LEU A 176 0.44 12.11 -2.74
C LEU A 176 0.03 12.52 -4.15
N LEU A 177 0.86 12.21 -5.14
CA LEU A 177 0.58 12.55 -6.53
C LEU A 177 -0.69 11.84 -7.03
N THR A 178 -0.89 10.57 -6.65
CA THR A 178 -2.11 9.81 -6.94
C THR A 178 -3.34 10.48 -6.33
N ALA A 179 -3.27 10.89 -5.06
CA ALA A 179 -4.38 11.57 -4.38
C ALA A 179 -4.70 12.94 -5.00
N LEU A 180 -3.67 13.72 -5.38
CA LEU A 180 -3.86 14.99 -6.09
C LEU A 180 -4.53 14.80 -7.45
N LEU A 181 -4.15 13.76 -8.18
CA LEU A 181 -4.75 13.45 -9.48
C LEU A 181 -6.17 12.94 -9.35
N SER A 182 -6.47 12.13 -8.32
CA SER A 182 -7.85 11.71 -7.98
C SER A 182 -8.73 12.92 -7.66
N LEU A 183 -8.27 13.84 -6.82
CA LEU A 183 -8.98 15.10 -6.54
C LEU A 183 -9.19 15.93 -7.79
N ASN A 184 -8.17 16.11 -8.63
CA ASN A 184 -8.28 16.88 -9.88
C ASN A 184 -9.23 16.22 -10.89
N PHE A 185 -9.18 14.89 -11.00
CA PHE A 185 -10.10 14.15 -11.86
C PHE A 185 -11.54 14.29 -11.37
N THR A 186 -11.80 14.08 -10.07
CA THR A 186 -13.11 14.28 -9.45
C THR A 186 -13.62 15.71 -9.65
N TYR A 187 -12.77 16.73 -9.43
CA TYR A 187 -13.10 18.13 -9.67
C TYR A 187 -13.60 18.39 -11.10
N ARG A 188 -12.89 17.83 -12.08
CA ARG A 188 -13.24 17.97 -13.50
C ARG A 188 -14.48 17.19 -13.89
N TYR A 189 -14.59 15.93 -13.45
CA TYR A 189 -15.73 15.08 -13.74
C TYR A 189 -17.03 15.64 -13.16
N LEU A 190 -17.01 16.09 -11.92
CA LEU A 190 -18.18 16.69 -11.26
C LEU A 190 -18.45 18.15 -11.67
N THR A 191 -17.57 18.76 -12.47
CA THR A 191 -17.70 20.15 -12.96
C THR A 191 -17.98 21.17 -11.85
N PHE A 192 -17.23 21.08 -10.72
CA PHE A 192 -17.46 21.94 -9.54
C PHE A 192 -17.47 23.42 -9.83
N GLY A 193 -16.55 23.93 -10.67
CA GLY A 193 -16.46 25.34 -11.02
C GLY A 193 -17.74 25.90 -11.63
N GLN A 194 -18.60 25.05 -12.19
CA GLN A 194 -19.89 25.46 -12.77
C GLN A 194 -21.07 25.23 -11.82
N LYS A 195 -20.97 24.24 -10.90
CA LYS A 195 -22.08 23.78 -10.09
C LYS A 195 -22.00 24.20 -8.62
N SER A 196 -20.79 24.39 -8.05
CA SER A 196 -20.63 24.68 -6.62
C SER A 196 -19.30 25.38 -6.29
N ILE A 197 -19.37 26.70 -6.12
CA ILE A 197 -18.24 27.53 -5.65
C ILE A 197 -17.69 27.07 -4.29
N ILE A 198 -18.53 26.54 -3.41
CA ILE A 198 -18.09 26.06 -2.09
C ILE A 198 -17.18 24.82 -2.26
N MET A 199 -17.60 23.87 -3.05
CA MET A 199 -16.82 22.65 -3.32
C MET A 199 -15.51 22.99 -4.04
N GLU A 200 -15.53 23.90 -5.00
CA GLU A 200 -14.31 24.39 -5.65
C GLU A 200 -13.28 24.92 -4.64
N LYS A 201 -13.72 25.77 -3.71
CA LYS A 201 -12.84 26.31 -2.66
C LYS A 201 -12.31 25.22 -1.72
N VAL A 202 -13.15 24.26 -1.33
CA VAL A 202 -12.74 23.15 -0.46
C VAL A 202 -11.70 22.28 -1.15
N TYR A 203 -11.89 21.93 -2.42
CA TYR A 203 -10.92 21.14 -3.18
C TYR A 203 -9.61 21.89 -3.37
N THR A 204 -9.67 23.18 -3.70
CA THR A 204 -8.48 24.04 -3.83
C THR A 204 -7.72 24.13 -2.49
N PHE A 205 -8.43 24.28 -1.38
CA PHE A 205 -7.83 24.32 -0.05
C PHE A 205 -7.13 23.01 0.29
N ILE A 206 -7.75 21.86 0.06
CA ILE A 206 -7.15 20.54 0.29
C ILE A 206 -5.94 20.33 -0.62
N ALA A 207 -6.04 20.66 -1.91
CA ALA A 207 -4.91 20.55 -2.83
C ALA A 207 -3.73 21.42 -2.39
N PHE A 208 -3.97 22.64 -1.86
CA PHE A 208 -2.94 23.50 -1.31
C PHE A 208 -2.24 22.86 -0.10
N PHE A 209 -2.99 22.27 0.81
CA PHE A 209 -2.40 21.54 1.95
C PHE A 209 -1.59 20.33 1.53
N PHE A 210 -1.97 19.61 0.47
CA PHE A 210 -1.14 18.55 -0.08
C PHE A 210 0.24 19.06 -0.52
N VAL A 211 0.31 20.24 -1.13
CA VAL A 211 1.59 20.83 -1.51
C VAL A 211 2.44 21.17 -0.27
N ILE A 212 1.82 21.72 0.78
CA ILE A 212 2.51 22.00 2.05
C ILE A 212 3.03 20.69 2.67
N PHE A 213 2.20 19.65 2.76
CA PHE A 213 2.61 18.36 3.29
C PHE A 213 3.78 17.78 2.51
N SER A 214 3.77 17.88 1.17
CA SER A 214 4.89 17.44 0.34
C SER A 214 6.20 18.10 0.75
N ILE A 215 6.18 19.39 1.01
CA ILE A 215 7.36 20.16 1.43
C ILE A 215 7.82 19.70 2.83
N VAL A 216 6.89 19.56 3.77
CA VAL A 216 7.19 19.11 5.14
C VAL A 216 7.80 17.70 5.12
N MET A 217 7.23 16.77 4.36
CA MET A 217 7.75 15.43 4.21
C MET A 217 9.14 15.39 3.56
N PHE A 218 9.43 16.34 2.68
CA PHE A 218 10.77 16.45 2.08
C PHE A 218 11.82 16.89 3.10
N VAL A 219 11.43 17.63 4.13
CA VAL A 219 12.33 18.20 5.15
C VAL A 219 12.50 17.26 6.34
N SER A 220 11.42 16.59 6.77
CA SER A 220 11.46 15.66 7.90
C SER A 220 10.54 14.47 7.66
N MET A 221 11.09 13.27 7.76
CA MET A 221 10.36 12.00 7.62
C MET A 221 10.23 11.30 8.97
N ASP A 222 9.69 12.02 9.94
CA ASP A 222 9.38 11.43 11.23
C ASP A 222 8.08 10.62 11.18
N ARG A 223 7.98 9.61 12.04
CA ARG A 223 6.79 8.74 12.18
C ARG A 223 5.50 9.56 12.37
N GLU A 224 5.56 10.65 13.13
CA GLU A 224 4.41 11.51 13.39
C GLU A 224 3.95 12.23 12.11
N VAL A 225 4.90 12.67 11.28
CA VAL A 225 4.61 13.30 9.98
C VAL A 225 4.00 12.28 9.02
N SER A 226 4.50 11.05 8.99
CA SER A 226 3.93 9.97 8.17
C SER A 226 2.50 9.63 8.59
N ALA A 227 2.24 9.48 9.89
CA ALA A 227 0.89 9.23 10.40
C ALA A 227 -0.08 10.39 10.11
N ALA A 228 0.37 11.63 10.28
CA ALA A 228 -0.42 12.82 9.94
C ALA A 228 -0.75 12.87 8.43
N PHE A 229 0.19 12.46 7.58
CA PHE A 229 -0.02 12.37 6.14
C PHE A 229 -1.09 11.34 5.77
N GLU A 230 -1.03 10.12 6.34
CA GLU A 230 -2.05 9.10 6.12
C GLU A 230 -3.44 9.54 6.58
N MET A 231 -3.53 10.21 7.75
CA MET A 231 -4.79 10.79 8.22
C MET A 231 -5.34 11.84 7.24
N TYR A 232 -4.45 12.63 6.65
CA TYR A 232 -4.84 13.63 5.68
C TYR A 232 -5.29 13.02 4.35
N LEU A 233 -4.65 11.94 3.90
CA LEU A 233 -5.12 11.13 2.77
C LEU A 233 -6.53 10.58 3.01
N MET A 234 -6.78 10.01 4.19
CA MET A 234 -8.13 9.51 4.56
C MET A 234 -9.18 10.61 4.50
N LEU A 235 -8.85 11.82 4.96
CA LEU A 235 -9.76 12.97 4.88
C LEU A 235 -10.07 13.36 3.42
N ALA A 236 -9.06 13.34 2.54
CA ALA A 236 -9.23 13.62 1.12
C ALA A 236 -10.13 12.57 0.44
N TYR A 237 -9.91 11.30 0.74
CA TYR A 237 -10.73 10.19 0.23
C TYR A 237 -12.20 10.31 0.72
N LEU A 238 -12.39 10.63 2.00
CA LEU A 238 -13.72 10.89 2.54
C LEU A 238 -14.42 12.07 1.83
N LEU A 239 -13.68 13.13 1.53
CA LEU A 239 -14.22 14.28 0.78
C LEU A 239 -14.65 13.87 -0.63
N ILE A 240 -13.87 13.04 -1.33
CA ILE A 240 -14.23 12.53 -2.65
C ILE A 240 -15.52 11.73 -2.58
N ILE A 241 -15.66 10.80 -1.60
CA ILE A 241 -16.88 10.03 -1.36
C ILE A 241 -18.08 10.96 -1.14
N VAL A 242 -17.97 11.90 -0.19
CA VAL A 242 -19.07 12.83 0.13
C VAL A 242 -19.46 13.64 -1.10
N SER A 243 -18.47 14.10 -1.87
CA SER A 243 -18.72 14.85 -3.11
C SER A 243 -19.47 14.01 -4.13
N ALA A 244 -19.04 12.79 -4.38
CA ALA A 244 -19.69 11.89 -5.35
C ALA A 244 -21.13 11.61 -4.93
N VAL A 245 -21.38 11.30 -3.65
CA VAL A 245 -22.72 11.04 -3.12
C VAL A 245 -23.60 12.28 -3.22
N VAL A 246 -23.13 13.45 -2.77
CA VAL A 246 -23.91 14.70 -2.80
C VAL A 246 -24.26 15.08 -4.24
N PHE A 247 -23.32 14.94 -5.17
CA PHE A 247 -23.56 15.27 -6.57
C PHE A 247 -24.50 14.27 -7.24
N TYR A 248 -24.40 13.00 -6.92
CA TYR A 248 -25.31 11.97 -7.42
C TYR A 248 -26.78 12.28 -7.06
N TYR A 249 -27.03 12.68 -5.81
CA TYR A 249 -28.41 12.99 -5.37
C TYR A 249 -28.91 14.38 -5.77
N LYS A 250 -28.02 15.34 -5.98
CA LYS A 250 -28.38 16.74 -6.23
C LYS A 250 -28.39 17.11 -7.70
N TYR A 251 -27.60 16.42 -8.51
CA TYR A 251 -27.41 16.76 -9.94
C TYR A 251 -27.53 15.48 -10.76
N ASP A 252 -28.61 15.32 -11.52
CA ASP A 252 -28.99 14.13 -12.28
C ASP A 252 -28.02 13.70 -13.43
N HIS A 253 -26.76 14.09 -13.37
CA HIS A 253 -25.77 13.89 -14.43
C HIS A 253 -24.55 13.06 -14.01
N ILE A 254 -24.61 12.39 -12.88
CA ILE A 254 -23.52 11.54 -12.43
C ILE A 254 -23.89 10.10 -12.62
N SER A 255 -23.06 9.38 -13.38
CA SER A 255 -23.21 7.96 -13.60
C SER A 255 -23.15 7.17 -12.29
N ILE A 256 -24.02 6.18 -12.16
CA ILE A 256 -23.99 5.22 -11.05
C ILE A 256 -22.65 4.44 -11.04
N TYR A 257 -22.04 4.22 -12.19
CA TYR A 257 -20.76 3.56 -12.30
C TYR A 257 -19.63 4.41 -11.71
N TYR A 258 -19.65 5.73 -11.93
CA TYR A 258 -18.71 6.64 -11.29
C TYR A 258 -18.85 6.62 -9.76
N LEU A 259 -20.10 6.70 -9.26
CA LEU A 259 -20.35 6.63 -7.82
C LEU A 259 -19.87 5.31 -7.22
N ALA A 260 -20.18 4.18 -7.86
CA ALA A 260 -19.77 2.85 -7.40
C ALA A 260 -18.24 2.69 -7.40
N GLY A 261 -17.56 3.15 -8.46
CA GLY A 261 -16.09 3.13 -8.56
C GLY A 261 -15.44 3.98 -7.48
N THR A 262 -15.94 5.20 -7.26
CA THR A 262 -15.47 6.09 -6.19
C THR A 262 -15.65 5.46 -4.82
N LEU A 263 -16.81 4.93 -4.51
CA LEU A 263 -17.06 4.27 -3.22
C LEU A 263 -16.10 3.11 -3.01
N LEU A 264 -15.92 2.26 -4.01
CA LEU A 264 -15.08 1.08 -3.92
C LEU A 264 -13.61 1.43 -3.67
N LEU A 265 -13.04 2.34 -4.48
CA LEU A 265 -11.64 2.74 -4.38
C LEU A 265 -11.36 3.49 -3.09
N GLU A 266 -12.15 4.51 -2.79
CA GLU A 266 -11.86 5.38 -1.66
C GLU A 266 -12.07 4.65 -0.32
N PHE A 267 -13.03 3.73 -0.23
CA PHE A 267 -13.14 2.83 0.93
C PHE A 267 -11.92 1.92 1.05
N GLY A 268 -11.49 1.31 -0.06
CA GLY A 268 -10.27 0.48 -0.08
C GLY A 268 -9.04 1.27 0.37
N SER A 269 -8.91 2.51 -0.08
CA SER A 269 -7.83 3.42 0.27
C SER A 269 -7.86 3.82 1.75
N ILE A 270 -9.04 4.15 2.30
CA ILE A 270 -9.22 4.49 3.72
C ILE A 270 -8.83 3.30 4.61
N ILE A 271 -9.29 2.09 4.28
CA ILE A 271 -8.95 0.88 5.04
C ILE A 271 -7.45 0.60 4.97
N ASN A 272 -6.83 0.76 3.79
CA ASN A 272 -5.40 0.57 3.62
C ASN A 272 -4.59 1.60 4.41
N SER A 273 -4.96 2.88 4.39
CA SER A 273 -4.33 3.94 5.20
C SER A 273 -4.53 3.71 6.71
N ALA A 274 -5.73 3.30 7.14
CA ALA A 274 -5.99 2.96 8.54
C ALA A 274 -5.10 1.80 9.02
N SER A 275 -4.86 0.81 8.14
CA SER A 275 -3.91 -0.27 8.41
C SER A 275 -2.46 0.24 8.45
N GLY A 276 -2.08 1.20 7.60
CA GLY A 276 -0.75 1.83 7.62
C GLY A 276 -0.44 2.57 8.93
N ILE A 277 -1.45 3.22 9.53
CA ILE A 277 -1.32 3.89 10.84
C ILE A 277 -1.31 2.88 12.01
N GLY A 278 -1.74 1.64 11.77
CA GLY A 278 -1.87 0.61 12.81
C GLY A 278 -3.22 0.65 13.56
N TRP A 279 -4.25 1.27 13.01
CA TRP A 279 -5.61 1.23 13.57
C TRP A 279 -6.32 -0.08 13.29
N ILE A 280 -5.93 -0.75 12.22
CA ILE A 280 -6.47 -2.05 11.77
C ILE A 280 -5.27 -2.93 11.43
N ASP A 281 -5.32 -4.21 11.81
CA ASP A 281 -4.28 -5.17 11.49
C ASP A 281 -4.16 -5.36 9.98
N ARG A 282 -2.92 -5.36 9.49
CA ARG A 282 -2.62 -5.45 8.08
C ARG A 282 -2.70 -6.88 7.58
N THR A 283 -3.90 -7.31 7.19
CA THR A 283 -4.15 -8.66 6.68
C THR A 283 -4.01 -8.73 5.16
N ILE A 284 -3.77 -9.96 4.64
CA ILE A 284 -3.79 -10.22 3.20
C ILE A 284 -5.13 -9.84 2.56
N ILE A 285 -6.24 -9.98 3.30
CA ILE A 285 -7.58 -9.63 2.82
C ILE A 285 -7.69 -8.14 2.54
N ILE A 286 -7.14 -7.27 3.41
CA ILE A 286 -7.13 -5.82 3.23
C ILE A 286 -6.33 -5.44 1.99
N ARG A 287 -5.17 -6.06 1.77
CA ARG A 287 -4.35 -5.80 0.58
C ARG A 287 -5.05 -6.25 -0.70
N VAL A 288 -5.60 -7.45 -0.71
CA VAL A 288 -6.36 -7.98 -1.86
C VAL A 288 -7.56 -7.10 -2.16
N PHE A 289 -8.31 -6.68 -1.13
CA PHE A 289 -9.43 -5.77 -1.30
C PHE A 289 -9.01 -4.42 -1.89
N PHE A 290 -7.91 -3.84 -1.40
CA PHE A 290 -7.35 -2.59 -1.94
C PHE A 290 -6.95 -2.74 -3.41
N TYR A 291 -6.24 -3.80 -3.79
CA TYR A 291 -5.85 -4.04 -5.19
C TYR A 291 -7.06 -4.28 -6.09
N LEU A 292 -8.04 -5.05 -5.63
CA LEU A 292 -9.32 -5.25 -6.36
C LEU A 292 -10.05 -3.93 -6.57
N SER A 293 -10.12 -3.08 -5.55
CA SER A 293 -10.80 -1.79 -5.65
C SER A 293 -10.19 -0.89 -6.72
N ILE A 294 -8.85 -0.91 -6.86
CA ILE A 294 -8.13 -0.19 -7.92
C ILE A 294 -8.51 -0.73 -9.32
N GLY A 295 -8.49 -2.05 -9.49
CA GLY A 295 -8.82 -2.66 -10.78
C GLY A 295 -10.26 -2.42 -11.21
N LEU A 296 -11.19 -2.55 -10.27
CA LEU A 296 -12.63 -2.36 -10.52
C LEU A 296 -13.00 -0.89 -10.71
N GLU A 297 -12.33 0.02 -10.00
CA GLU A 297 -12.52 1.47 -10.19
C GLU A 297 -12.21 1.89 -11.62
N GLY A 298 -11.06 1.46 -12.18
CA GLY A 298 -10.70 1.77 -13.56
C GLY A 298 -11.75 1.33 -14.58
N LEU A 299 -12.35 0.14 -14.38
CA LEU A 299 -13.46 -0.35 -15.18
C LEU A 299 -14.71 0.53 -15.03
N LEU A 300 -15.15 0.74 -13.79
CA LEU A 300 -16.37 1.48 -13.49
C LEU A 300 -16.29 2.94 -13.93
N PHE A 301 -15.14 3.60 -13.73
CA PHE A 301 -14.96 4.97 -14.20
C PHE A 301 -14.97 5.06 -15.74
N THR A 302 -14.33 4.12 -16.42
CA THR A 302 -14.38 4.08 -17.88
C THR A 302 -15.83 3.91 -18.36
N MET A 303 -16.63 3.04 -17.74
CA MET A 303 -18.05 2.91 -18.03
C MET A 303 -18.84 4.18 -17.71
N GLY A 304 -18.57 4.81 -16.57
CA GLY A 304 -19.25 6.04 -16.16
C GLY A 304 -18.94 7.29 -17.00
N ILE A 305 -17.79 7.32 -17.66
CA ILE A 305 -17.44 8.41 -18.58
C ILE A 305 -18.10 8.18 -19.96
N ILE A 306 -18.29 6.90 -20.36
CA ILE A 306 -18.90 6.55 -21.65
C ILE A 306 -20.42 6.77 -21.63
N GLU A 307 -21.09 6.59 -20.46
CA GLU A 307 -22.51 6.83 -20.27
C GLU A 307 -22.89 8.32 -20.42
#